data_f3f0d4a44b94131ea75a7feb0c8ee5db
#
_entry.id   f3f0d4a44b94131ea75a7feb0c8ee5db
#
_cell.length_a   1.000
_cell.length_b   1.000
_cell.length_c   1.000
_cell.angle_alpha   90.00
_cell.angle_beta   90.00
_cell.angle_gamma   90.00
#
_symmetry.space_group_name_H-M   'P 1'
#
loop_
_entity.id
_entity.type
_entity.pdbx_description
1 polymer ?
#
loop_
_entity_poly.entity_id
_entity_poly.type
_entity_poly.pdbx_seq_one_letter_code
_entity_poly.pdbx_strand_id
1 'polypeptide(L)'
;SGSGKSLILNGHVDVVPVGPEDLWSESPWSAKIVDGKLYGRGSCDMKAGLASGLYALKILKDLNFKPNGTVIFQSVVGEESGGCGTLANIIKGYTADGAIILEPTSLRLSPIQSGALTFRLTIPGKATHASMRWDGVSAIEKYSLLHSSIIEFEKHRHDVYDVEFYASKERVAPINIGTITGGQWHSTVAESVIAEGRLGVFPGESNENARKEFE
;
A
#
# COMPACT_ATOMS: atom_id res chain seq x y z
N SER A 1 -30.12 12.94 14.82
CA SER A 1 -28.89 13.73 14.65
C SER A 1 -28.94 14.89 15.60
N GLY A 2 -28.00 14.94 16.54
CA GLY A 2 -27.84 16.03 17.49
C GLY A 2 -26.91 17.14 16.95
N SER A 3 -26.67 18.16 17.75
CA SER A 3 -25.76 19.30 17.45
C SER A 3 -24.28 18.98 17.74
N GLY A 4 -23.96 17.75 18.10
CA GLY A 4 -22.60 17.34 18.42
C GLY A 4 -21.76 17.08 17.16
N LYS A 5 -20.43 16.90 17.37
CA LYS A 5 -19.48 16.60 16.31
C LYS A 5 -19.77 15.28 15.61
N SER A 6 -19.36 15.20 14.36
CA SER A 6 -19.51 14.02 13.52
C SER A 6 -18.22 13.20 13.44
N LEU A 7 -18.35 11.88 13.26
CA LEU A 7 -17.25 10.93 13.18
C LEU A 7 -17.46 9.99 12.00
N ILE A 8 -16.45 9.82 11.17
CA ILE A 8 -16.40 8.75 10.17
C ILE A 8 -15.64 7.56 10.76
N LEU A 9 -16.19 6.34 10.54
CA LEU A 9 -15.48 5.07 10.64
C LEU A 9 -15.32 4.55 9.22
N ASN A 10 -14.10 4.54 8.69
CA ASN A 10 -13.83 4.17 7.30
C ASN A 10 -12.99 2.90 7.22
N GLY A 11 -13.27 2.05 6.24
CA GLY A 11 -12.47 0.88 5.93
C GLY A 11 -12.89 0.28 4.59
N HIS A 12 -12.00 -0.55 4.01
CA HIS A 12 -12.20 -1.13 2.69
C HIS A 12 -12.54 -2.63 2.73
N VAL A 13 -13.19 -3.10 1.67
CA VAL A 13 -13.55 -4.53 1.50
C VAL A 13 -12.77 -5.22 0.39
N ASP A 14 -12.15 -4.46 -0.49
CA ASP A 14 -11.24 -4.99 -1.50
C ASP A 14 -9.96 -5.54 -0.87
N VAL A 15 -9.22 -6.33 -1.63
CA VAL A 15 -8.03 -7.03 -1.16
C VAL A 15 -7.01 -7.15 -2.29
N VAL A 16 -5.73 -7.18 -1.94
CA VAL A 16 -4.65 -7.47 -2.89
C VAL A 16 -4.69 -8.93 -3.37
N PRO A 17 -4.05 -9.27 -4.52
CA PRO A 17 -3.92 -10.64 -4.98
C PRO A 17 -3.33 -11.58 -3.91
N VAL A 18 -3.76 -12.83 -3.91
CA VAL A 18 -3.30 -13.82 -2.93
C VAL A 18 -1.86 -14.29 -3.14
N GLY A 19 -1.32 -14.07 -4.34
CA GLY A 19 -0.04 -14.66 -4.73
C GLY A 19 -0.13 -16.18 -4.93
N PRO A 20 1.00 -16.90 -4.87
CA PRO A 20 1.02 -18.36 -4.99
C PRO A 20 0.29 -19.01 -3.80
N GLU A 21 -0.77 -19.78 -4.07
CA GLU A 21 -1.60 -20.38 -3.02
C GLU A 21 -0.89 -21.48 -2.23
N ASP A 22 0.12 -22.10 -2.81
CA ASP A 22 0.98 -23.11 -2.17
C ASP A 22 1.86 -22.54 -1.05
N LEU A 23 2.04 -21.24 -1.00
CA LEU A 23 2.75 -20.56 0.09
C LEU A 23 1.86 -20.24 1.30
N TRP A 24 0.55 -20.54 1.21
CA TRP A 24 -0.37 -20.32 2.32
C TRP A 24 -0.45 -21.58 3.19
N SER A 25 -0.37 -21.41 4.52
CA SER A 25 -0.58 -22.51 5.48
C SER A 25 -2.03 -23.00 5.51
N GLU A 26 -2.98 -22.14 5.19
CA GLU A 26 -4.40 -22.42 5.03
C GLU A 26 -4.89 -21.71 3.77
N SER A 27 -5.84 -22.29 3.02
CA SER A 27 -6.34 -21.65 1.80
C SER A 27 -6.78 -20.20 2.04
N PRO A 28 -6.34 -19.24 1.21
CA PRO A 28 -6.62 -17.82 1.40
C PRO A 28 -8.13 -17.46 1.41
N TRP A 29 -8.98 -18.36 0.92
CA TRP A 29 -10.42 -18.15 0.85
C TRP A 29 -11.23 -19.06 1.80
N SER A 30 -10.56 -19.82 2.65
CA SER A 30 -11.21 -20.78 3.55
C SER A 30 -11.90 -20.17 4.76
N ALA A 31 -11.48 -18.95 5.17
CA ALA A 31 -11.90 -18.35 6.44
C ALA A 31 -11.75 -19.29 7.64
N LYS A 32 -10.75 -20.19 7.62
CA LYS A 32 -10.54 -21.21 8.63
C LYS A 32 -10.11 -20.57 9.95
N ILE A 33 -10.67 -21.07 11.04
CA ILE A 33 -10.27 -20.66 12.39
C ILE A 33 -9.40 -21.75 13.00
N VAL A 34 -8.17 -21.38 13.36
CA VAL A 34 -7.19 -22.26 14.02
C VAL A 34 -6.65 -21.49 15.24
N ASP A 35 -6.71 -22.09 16.40
CA ASP A 35 -6.21 -21.51 17.66
C ASP A 35 -6.71 -20.08 17.93
N GLY A 36 -7.98 -19.80 17.63
CA GLY A 36 -8.60 -18.49 17.79
C GLY A 36 -8.20 -17.44 16.74
N LYS A 37 -7.44 -17.82 15.69
CA LYS A 37 -7.04 -16.95 14.59
C LYS A 37 -7.82 -17.31 13.34
N LEU A 38 -8.38 -16.32 12.67
CA LEU A 38 -9.05 -16.47 11.38
C LEU A 38 -8.05 -16.25 10.25
N TYR A 39 -7.86 -17.30 9.44
CA TYR A 39 -6.96 -17.29 8.29
C TYR A 39 -7.72 -16.94 7.01
N GLY A 40 -7.16 -16.03 6.23
CA GLY A 40 -7.70 -15.69 4.91
C GLY A 40 -7.23 -14.33 4.42
N ARG A 41 -7.23 -14.14 3.09
CA ARG A 41 -6.94 -12.85 2.47
C ARG A 41 -8.00 -11.83 2.89
N GLY A 42 -7.56 -10.65 3.37
CA GLY A 42 -8.44 -9.60 3.88
C GLY A 42 -8.92 -9.81 5.32
N SER A 43 -8.54 -10.89 6.01
CA SER A 43 -8.93 -11.10 7.40
C SER A 43 -8.29 -10.07 8.32
N CYS A 44 -7.03 -9.71 8.10
CA CYS A 44 -6.33 -8.67 8.84
C CYS A 44 -6.49 -7.30 8.18
N ASP A 45 -6.22 -7.24 6.89
CA ASP A 45 -6.27 -6.04 6.03
C ASP A 45 -7.46 -6.16 5.06
N MET A 46 -8.62 -5.43 5.35
CA MET A 46 -8.88 -4.82 6.67
C MET A 46 -10.29 -5.18 7.18
N LYS A 47 -10.82 -6.36 6.77
CA LYS A 47 -12.19 -6.76 7.16
C LYS A 47 -12.38 -6.94 8.68
N ALA A 48 -11.30 -7.28 9.41
CA ALA A 48 -11.34 -7.31 10.88
C ALA A 48 -11.63 -5.93 11.47
N GLY A 49 -11.01 -4.88 10.92
CA GLY A 49 -11.27 -3.50 11.31
C GLY A 49 -12.73 -3.09 11.04
N LEU A 50 -13.23 -3.38 9.83
CA LEU A 50 -14.64 -3.15 9.49
C LEU A 50 -15.60 -3.87 10.44
N ALA A 51 -15.36 -5.15 10.71
CA ALA A 51 -16.17 -5.93 11.65
C ALA A 51 -16.13 -5.32 13.06
N SER A 52 -14.95 -4.89 13.52
CA SER A 52 -14.78 -4.24 14.83
C SER A 52 -15.55 -2.93 14.92
N GLY A 53 -15.49 -2.10 13.87
CA GLY A 53 -16.24 -0.83 13.81
C GLY A 53 -17.75 -1.05 13.82
N LEU A 54 -18.25 -2.00 13.03
CA LEU A 54 -19.69 -2.37 13.05
C LEU A 54 -20.13 -2.91 14.41
N TYR A 55 -19.29 -3.75 15.02
CA TYR A 55 -19.61 -4.34 16.33
C TYR A 55 -19.61 -3.28 17.44
N ALA A 56 -18.69 -2.31 17.37
CA ALA A 56 -18.71 -1.17 18.29
C ALA A 56 -20.03 -0.37 18.20
N LEU A 57 -20.50 -0.09 16.97
CA LEU A 57 -21.79 0.56 16.76
C LEU A 57 -22.96 -0.28 17.26
N LYS A 58 -22.90 -1.60 17.08
CA LYS A 58 -23.89 -2.53 17.62
C LYS A 58 -23.93 -2.46 19.16
N ILE A 59 -22.78 -2.50 19.83
CA ILE A 59 -22.70 -2.39 21.30
C ILE A 59 -23.33 -1.08 21.78
N LEU A 60 -23.00 0.05 21.16
CA LEU A 60 -23.59 1.33 21.52
C LEU A 60 -25.12 1.31 21.39
N LYS A 61 -25.63 0.69 20.33
CA LYS A 61 -27.07 0.51 20.11
C LYS A 61 -27.70 -0.38 21.20
N ASP A 62 -27.10 -1.52 21.51
CA ASP A 62 -27.60 -2.47 22.51
C ASP A 62 -27.62 -1.85 23.93
N LEU A 63 -26.66 -0.97 24.21
CA LEU A 63 -26.60 -0.18 25.43
C LEU A 63 -27.57 1.02 25.46
N ASN A 64 -28.38 1.20 24.39
CA ASN A 64 -29.25 2.37 24.21
C ASN A 64 -28.49 3.71 24.25
N PHE A 65 -27.20 3.72 23.96
CA PHE A 65 -26.41 4.93 23.92
C PHE A 65 -26.81 5.77 22.68
N LYS A 66 -27.18 7.02 22.93
CA LYS A 66 -27.53 7.98 21.89
C LYS A 66 -26.45 9.04 21.78
N PRO A 67 -25.58 9.00 20.76
CA PRO A 67 -24.59 10.05 20.57
C PRO A 67 -25.25 11.38 20.26
N ASN A 68 -24.70 12.48 20.78
CA ASN A 68 -25.17 13.84 20.46
C ASN A 68 -24.81 14.26 19.04
N GLY A 69 -23.93 13.56 18.37
CA GLY A 69 -23.47 13.81 17.01
C GLY A 69 -23.89 12.71 16.03
N THR A 70 -23.25 12.71 14.87
CA THR A 70 -23.48 11.73 13.80
C THR A 70 -22.27 10.83 13.66
N VAL A 71 -22.50 9.50 13.58
CA VAL A 71 -21.47 8.55 13.19
C VAL A 71 -21.80 8.04 11.79
N ILE A 72 -20.84 8.14 10.89
CA ILE A 72 -20.93 7.67 9.50
C ILE A 72 -20.01 6.45 9.37
N PHE A 73 -20.58 5.30 9.05
CA PHE A 73 -19.79 4.12 8.73
C PHE A 73 -19.64 4.03 7.21
N GLN A 74 -18.38 3.97 6.75
CA GLN A 74 -18.03 3.89 5.34
C GLN A 74 -17.32 2.56 5.07
N SER A 75 -17.96 1.69 4.29
CA SER A 75 -17.35 0.49 3.73
C SER A 75 -17.07 0.75 2.25
N VAL A 76 -15.81 0.93 1.90
CA VAL A 76 -15.42 1.37 0.56
C VAL A 76 -14.73 0.25 -0.23
N VAL A 77 -14.50 0.51 -1.51
CA VAL A 77 -13.73 -0.34 -2.44
C VAL A 77 -12.61 0.48 -3.07
N GLY A 78 -11.58 -0.20 -3.61
CA GLY A 78 -10.51 0.44 -4.36
C GLY A 78 -9.53 1.20 -3.48
N GLU A 79 -9.38 0.83 -2.20
CA GLU A 79 -8.34 1.36 -1.32
C GLU A 79 -6.98 0.88 -1.81
N GLU A 80 -6.84 -0.41 -2.04
CA GLU A 80 -5.61 -1.09 -2.50
C GLU A 80 -5.16 -0.65 -3.91
N SER A 81 -6.00 0.09 -4.61
CA SER A 81 -5.74 0.64 -5.94
C SER A 81 -5.73 2.18 -5.97
N GLY A 82 -5.48 2.83 -4.81
CA GLY A 82 -5.31 4.28 -4.71
C GLY A 82 -6.46 5.05 -4.06
N GLY A 83 -7.35 4.38 -3.31
CA GLY A 83 -8.31 5.05 -2.41
C GLY A 83 -9.54 5.67 -3.10
N CYS A 84 -9.88 5.22 -4.31
CA CYS A 84 -10.95 5.84 -5.11
C CYS A 84 -12.33 5.80 -4.43
N GLY A 85 -12.63 4.77 -3.61
CA GLY A 85 -13.89 4.67 -2.89
C GLY A 85 -14.06 5.72 -1.81
N THR A 86 -13.01 5.99 -1.04
CA THR A 86 -12.99 7.07 -0.04
C THR A 86 -13.08 8.43 -0.72
N LEU A 87 -12.35 8.65 -1.82
CA LEU A 87 -12.42 9.89 -2.61
C LEU A 87 -13.84 10.12 -3.13
N ALA A 88 -14.50 9.08 -3.65
CA ALA A 88 -15.88 9.19 -4.12
C ALA A 88 -16.86 9.62 -3.01
N ASN A 89 -16.66 9.13 -1.78
CA ASN A 89 -17.46 9.57 -0.63
C ASN A 89 -17.23 11.04 -0.30
N ILE A 90 -15.99 11.51 -0.34
CA ILE A 90 -15.65 12.93 -0.10
C ILE A 90 -16.31 13.82 -1.17
N ILE A 91 -16.20 13.45 -2.44
CA ILE A 91 -16.81 14.19 -3.56
C ILE A 91 -18.35 14.26 -3.42
N LYS A 92 -18.98 13.21 -2.87
CA LYS A 92 -20.42 13.19 -2.58
C LYS A 92 -20.81 13.99 -1.32
N GLY A 93 -19.84 14.60 -0.63
CA GLY A 93 -20.09 15.41 0.56
C GLY A 93 -20.18 14.64 1.88
N TYR A 94 -19.82 13.36 1.90
CA TYR A 94 -19.73 12.59 3.16
C TYR A 94 -18.45 12.94 3.91
N THR A 95 -18.48 14.03 4.65
CA THR A 95 -17.39 14.54 5.50
C THR A 95 -17.81 14.55 6.98
N ALA A 96 -16.84 14.66 7.88
CA ALA A 96 -17.06 14.71 9.33
C ALA A 96 -15.99 15.56 10.03
N ASP A 97 -16.21 15.89 11.32
CA ASP A 97 -15.24 16.61 12.15
C ASP A 97 -14.00 15.76 12.47
N GLY A 98 -14.10 14.45 12.39
CA GLY A 98 -13.00 13.50 12.57
C GLY A 98 -13.26 12.19 11.87
N ALA A 99 -12.19 11.42 11.64
CA ALA A 99 -12.27 10.09 11.05
C ALA A 99 -11.35 9.10 11.78
N ILE A 100 -11.80 7.86 11.86
CA ILE A 100 -10.98 6.72 12.26
C ILE A 100 -10.92 5.78 11.07
N ILE A 101 -9.71 5.54 10.58
CA ILE A 101 -9.44 4.54 9.56
C ILE A 101 -9.13 3.25 10.30
N LEU A 102 -9.87 2.19 9.95
CA LEU A 102 -9.92 0.95 10.72
C LEU A 102 -8.83 -0.06 10.31
N GLU A 103 -7.70 0.43 9.81
CA GLU A 103 -6.55 -0.36 9.39
C GLU A 103 -5.85 -1.10 10.54
N PRO A 104 -5.13 -2.20 10.25
CA PRO A 104 -4.44 -3.00 11.26
C PRO A 104 -3.20 -2.30 11.80
N THR A 105 -3.33 -1.56 12.88
CA THR A 105 -2.26 -0.79 13.54
C THR A 105 -1.69 -1.48 14.78
N SER A 106 -1.92 -2.78 14.96
CA SER A 106 -1.54 -3.51 16.18
C SER A 106 -2.10 -2.87 17.46
N LEU A 107 -3.34 -2.38 17.40
CA LEU A 107 -4.05 -1.67 18.48
C LEU A 107 -3.35 -0.39 18.95
N ARG A 108 -2.57 0.25 18.09
CA ARG A 108 -1.92 1.55 18.35
C ARG A 108 -2.63 2.66 17.57
N LEU A 109 -2.59 3.86 18.11
CA LEU A 109 -2.97 5.04 17.36
C LEU A 109 -1.85 5.39 16.37
N SER A 110 -2.21 5.59 15.11
CA SER A 110 -1.30 6.01 14.05
C SER A 110 -1.81 7.35 13.48
N PRO A 111 -1.40 8.49 14.09
CA PRO A 111 -1.95 9.80 13.73
C PRO A 111 -1.33 10.37 12.45
N ILE A 112 -0.25 9.78 11.95
CA ILE A 112 0.47 10.21 10.75
C ILE A 112 0.79 9.01 9.90
N GLN A 113 0.66 9.16 8.58
CA GLN A 113 0.98 8.15 7.59
C GLN A 113 1.79 8.77 6.45
N SER A 114 2.78 8.03 5.93
CA SER A 114 3.49 8.37 4.70
C SER A 114 2.60 8.13 3.48
N GLY A 115 2.81 8.92 2.43
CA GLY A 115 2.18 8.68 1.13
C GLY A 115 2.92 7.63 0.30
N ALA A 116 2.40 7.35 -0.90
CA ALA A 116 3.06 6.48 -1.86
C ALA A 116 2.68 6.82 -3.30
N LEU A 117 3.64 6.62 -4.20
CA LEU A 117 3.46 6.62 -5.65
C LEU A 117 3.83 5.26 -6.20
N THR A 118 3.05 4.73 -7.11
CA THR A 118 3.44 3.56 -7.90
C THR A 118 4.17 4.02 -9.14
N PHE A 119 5.19 3.27 -9.55
CA PHE A 119 5.97 3.57 -10.75
C PHE A 119 6.23 2.32 -11.57
N ARG A 120 6.50 2.53 -12.85
CA ARG A 120 6.99 1.51 -13.78
C ARG A 120 8.26 2.01 -14.43
N LEU A 121 9.30 1.18 -14.38
CA LEU A 121 10.56 1.39 -15.08
C LEU A 121 10.59 0.51 -16.31
N THR A 122 10.84 1.10 -17.46
CA THR A 122 11.07 0.37 -18.71
C THR A 122 12.52 0.55 -19.12
N ILE A 123 13.29 -0.51 -19.04
CA ILE A 123 14.74 -0.52 -19.31
C ILE A 123 14.98 -1.14 -20.68
N PRO A 124 15.32 -0.36 -21.70
CA PRO A 124 15.61 -0.89 -23.03
C PRO A 124 17.01 -1.48 -23.11
N GLY A 125 17.12 -2.57 -23.86
CA GLY A 125 18.35 -3.21 -24.25
C GLY A 125 18.43 -3.40 -25.78
N LYS A 126 19.33 -4.28 -26.22
CA LYS A 126 19.47 -4.71 -27.61
C LYS A 126 19.74 -6.20 -27.64
N ALA A 127 18.82 -6.97 -28.21
CA ALA A 127 18.96 -8.41 -28.33
C ALA A 127 20.11 -8.81 -29.25
N THR A 128 20.78 -9.89 -28.92
CA THR A 128 21.71 -10.63 -29.74
C THR A 128 21.85 -12.06 -29.22
N HIS A 129 22.41 -12.96 -30.01
CA HIS A 129 22.70 -14.31 -29.49
C HIS A 129 23.71 -14.28 -28.35
N ALA A 130 23.56 -15.13 -27.36
CA ALA A 130 24.39 -15.14 -26.14
C ALA A 130 25.90 -15.29 -26.46
N SER A 131 26.29 -16.03 -27.53
CA SER A 131 27.68 -16.15 -27.96
C SER A 131 28.26 -14.84 -28.53
N MET A 132 27.41 -13.88 -28.84
CA MET A 132 27.78 -12.56 -29.40
C MET A 132 27.31 -11.45 -28.44
N ARG A 133 27.32 -11.70 -27.13
CA ARG A 133 26.76 -10.78 -26.14
C ARG A 133 27.29 -9.35 -26.20
N TRP A 134 28.54 -9.19 -26.67
CA TRP A 134 29.20 -7.87 -26.77
C TRP A 134 28.64 -6.97 -27.88
N ASP A 135 27.89 -7.55 -28.83
CA ASP A 135 27.20 -6.81 -29.89
C ASP A 135 25.79 -6.37 -29.47
N GLY A 136 25.33 -6.87 -28.32
CA GLY A 136 24.06 -6.54 -27.67
C GLY A 136 24.20 -5.54 -26.55
N VAL A 137 23.06 -5.24 -25.92
CA VAL A 137 22.98 -4.43 -24.70
C VAL A 137 21.98 -5.09 -23.73
N SER A 138 22.46 -5.63 -22.63
CA SER A 138 21.62 -6.34 -21.68
C SER A 138 20.79 -5.37 -20.83
N ALA A 139 19.46 -5.43 -20.97
CA ALA A 139 18.55 -4.71 -20.12
C ALA A 139 18.61 -5.21 -18.67
N ILE A 140 18.93 -6.49 -18.45
CA ILE A 140 19.09 -7.05 -17.10
C ILE A 140 20.32 -6.45 -16.40
N GLU A 141 21.45 -6.31 -17.08
CA GLU A 141 22.65 -5.67 -16.49
C GLU A 141 22.39 -4.18 -16.19
N LYS A 142 21.72 -3.47 -17.09
CA LYS A 142 21.30 -2.08 -16.83
C LYS A 142 20.39 -1.98 -15.61
N TYR A 143 19.41 -2.88 -15.49
CA TYR A 143 18.51 -2.90 -14.33
C TYR A 143 19.28 -3.15 -13.04
N SER A 144 20.26 -4.05 -13.03
CA SER A 144 21.07 -4.33 -11.84
C SER A 144 21.79 -3.07 -11.32
N LEU A 145 22.36 -2.27 -12.22
CA LEU A 145 22.98 -0.99 -11.86
C LEU A 145 21.94 0.02 -11.36
N LEU A 146 20.82 0.16 -12.06
CA LEU A 146 19.74 1.06 -11.67
C LEU A 146 19.16 0.69 -10.30
N HIS A 147 18.96 -0.60 -10.03
CA HIS A 147 18.46 -1.08 -8.74
C HIS A 147 19.40 -0.69 -7.58
N SER A 148 20.71 -0.81 -7.77
CA SER A 148 21.68 -0.35 -6.78
C SER A 148 21.57 1.15 -6.51
N SER A 149 21.41 1.96 -7.57
CA SER A 149 21.20 3.40 -7.43
C SER A 149 19.89 3.76 -6.71
N ILE A 150 18.83 2.98 -6.93
CA ILE A 150 17.55 3.16 -6.20
C ILE A 150 17.74 2.91 -4.70
N ILE A 151 18.49 1.89 -4.30
CA ILE A 151 18.81 1.61 -2.89
C ILE A 151 19.62 2.76 -2.26
N GLU A 152 20.59 3.29 -2.98
CA GLU A 152 21.39 4.43 -2.52
C GLU A 152 20.54 5.71 -2.41
N PHE A 153 19.66 5.93 -3.38
CA PHE A 153 18.73 7.05 -3.38
C PHE A 153 17.75 6.97 -2.19
N GLU A 154 17.21 5.79 -1.87
CA GLU A 154 16.39 5.59 -0.67
C GLU A 154 17.13 6.01 0.61
N LYS A 155 18.37 5.56 0.79
CA LYS A 155 19.20 5.94 1.93
C LYS A 155 19.40 7.46 1.99
N HIS A 156 19.75 8.07 0.86
CA HIS A 156 19.92 9.53 0.79
C HIS A 156 18.64 10.28 1.19
N ARG A 157 17.48 9.83 0.73
CA ARG A 157 16.19 10.44 1.13
C ARG A 157 15.96 10.35 2.64
N HIS A 158 16.26 9.21 3.26
CA HIS A 158 16.17 9.05 4.71
C HIS A 158 17.15 9.92 5.49
N ASP A 159 18.28 10.31 4.90
CA ASP A 159 19.24 11.23 5.54
C ASP A 159 18.78 12.69 5.47
N VAL A 160 18.13 13.07 4.38
CA VAL A 160 17.69 14.45 4.10
C VAL A 160 16.38 14.80 4.81
N TYR A 161 15.40 13.88 4.82
CA TYR A 161 14.10 14.15 5.41
C TYR A 161 14.10 13.85 6.91
N ASP A 162 13.71 14.85 7.71
CA ASP A 162 13.49 14.68 9.15
C ASP A 162 12.01 14.34 9.43
N VAL A 163 11.77 13.29 10.21
CA VAL A 163 10.43 12.78 10.52
C VAL A 163 10.30 12.57 12.02
N GLU A 164 9.90 13.61 12.71
CA GLU A 164 9.89 13.70 14.18
C GLU A 164 9.02 12.64 14.86
N PHE A 165 7.94 12.16 14.22
CA PHE A 165 6.92 11.31 14.86
C PHE A 165 7.07 9.81 14.61
N TYR A 166 8.12 9.39 13.91
CA TYR A 166 8.34 7.98 13.61
C TYR A 166 9.44 7.38 14.50
N ALA A 167 9.16 6.21 15.04
CA ALA A 167 10.12 5.49 15.90
C ALA A 167 11.38 5.02 15.15
N SER A 168 11.32 4.92 13.82
CA SER A 168 12.44 4.55 12.95
C SER A 168 12.33 5.31 11.64
N LYS A 169 13.27 6.20 11.41
CA LYS A 169 13.44 7.01 10.20
C LYS A 169 13.48 6.14 8.92
N GLU A 170 14.19 5.03 9.00
CA GLU A 170 14.45 4.09 7.91
C GLU A 170 13.22 3.34 7.41
N ARG A 171 12.10 3.40 8.16
CA ARG A 171 10.85 2.73 7.82
C ARG A 171 9.77 3.65 7.26
N VAL A 172 10.11 4.93 7.19
CA VAL A 172 9.19 5.94 6.66
C VAL A 172 9.29 6.01 5.18
N ALA A 173 8.48 6.00 4.31
CA ALA A 173 8.60 6.20 2.87
C ALA A 173 9.62 5.27 2.15
N PRO A 174 9.56 3.95 2.32
CA PRO A 174 10.46 3.02 1.64
C PRO A 174 10.25 3.01 0.12
N ILE A 175 11.31 2.66 -0.63
CA ILE A 175 11.23 2.39 -2.06
C ILE A 175 11.30 0.88 -2.28
N ASN A 176 10.28 0.31 -2.90
CA ASN A 176 10.22 -1.13 -3.12
C ASN A 176 10.01 -1.45 -4.60
N ILE A 177 10.76 -2.41 -5.13
CA ILE A 177 10.47 -3.06 -6.41
C ILE A 177 9.69 -4.34 -6.10
N GLY A 178 8.42 -4.36 -6.49
CA GLY A 178 7.51 -5.47 -6.20
C GLY A 178 7.47 -6.53 -7.30
N THR A 179 7.72 -6.13 -8.55
CA THR A 179 7.75 -7.04 -9.70
C THR A 179 8.88 -6.68 -10.67
N ILE A 180 9.40 -7.71 -11.32
CA ILE A 180 10.36 -7.58 -12.41
C ILE A 180 10.11 -8.66 -13.45
N THR A 181 10.08 -8.27 -14.72
CA THR A 181 10.00 -9.19 -15.86
C THR A 181 10.97 -8.73 -16.93
N GLY A 182 11.62 -9.67 -17.63
CA GLY A 182 12.54 -9.30 -18.71
C GLY A 182 13.18 -10.48 -19.41
N GLY A 183 13.63 -10.23 -20.63
CA GLY A 183 14.15 -11.27 -21.53
C GLY A 183 13.09 -12.28 -21.95
N GLN A 184 13.41 -13.11 -22.97
CA GLN A 184 12.48 -14.11 -23.51
C GLN A 184 13.08 -15.52 -23.55
N TRP A 185 14.38 -15.61 -23.66
CA TRP A 185 15.08 -16.88 -23.78
C TRP A 185 16.50 -16.80 -23.23
N HIS A 186 16.93 -17.86 -22.53
CA HIS A 186 18.21 -17.92 -21.84
C HIS A 186 19.45 -17.73 -22.73
N SER A 187 19.36 -17.99 -24.04
CA SER A 187 20.46 -17.85 -24.99
C SER A 187 20.38 -16.56 -25.83
N THR A 188 19.63 -15.58 -25.37
CA THR A 188 19.52 -14.24 -25.99
C THR A 188 19.81 -13.17 -24.92
N VAL A 189 20.57 -12.13 -25.31
CA VAL A 189 20.73 -10.93 -24.49
C VAL A 189 19.39 -10.25 -24.35
N ALA A 190 18.96 -9.95 -23.13
CA ALA A 190 17.65 -9.39 -22.86
C ALA A 190 17.49 -7.98 -23.46
N GLU A 191 16.51 -7.82 -24.34
CA GLU A 191 16.19 -6.57 -25.01
C GLU A 191 15.36 -5.60 -24.20
N SER A 192 14.74 -6.08 -23.12
CA SER A 192 13.94 -5.23 -22.22
C SER A 192 13.84 -5.83 -20.84
N VAL A 193 13.70 -4.96 -19.84
CA VAL A 193 13.23 -5.27 -18.49
C VAL A 193 12.15 -4.27 -18.14
N ILE A 194 11.07 -4.76 -17.52
CA ILE A 194 10.03 -3.95 -16.89
C ILE A 194 10.06 -4.25 -15.39
N ALA A 195 10.20 -3.22 -14.58
CA ALA A 195 10.10 -3.31 -13.13
C ALA A 195 9.01 -2.37 -12.65
N GLU A 196 8.19 -2.83 -11.70
CA GLU A 196 7.15 -2.03 -11.07
C GLU A 196 7.39 -1.97 -9.59
N GLY A 197 7.15 -0.80 -9.02
CA GLY A 197 7.45 -0.55 -7.63
C GLY A 197 6.62 0.53 -6.99
N ARG A 198 6.93 0.78 -5.73
CA ARG A 198 6.32 1.82 -4.90
C ARG A 198 7.41 2.73 -4.37
N LEU A 199 7.23 4.02 -4.59
CA LEU A 199 8.02 5.11 -4.00
C LEU A 199 7.26 5.66 -2.81
N GLY A 200 7.82 5.55 -1.61
CA GLY A 200 7.26 6.20 -0.43
C GLY A 200 7.41 7.72 -0.51
N VAL A 201 6.41 8.44 0.00
CA VAL A 201 6.39 9.89 0.07
C VAL A 201 6.39 10.30 1.54
N PHE A 202 7.33 11.14 1.94
CA PHE A 202 7.45 11.56 3.34
C PHE A 202 6.27 12.44 3.78
N PRO A 203 5.88 12.41 5.06
CA PRO A 203 4.92 13.37 5.59
C PRO A 203 5.38 14.81 5.36
N GLY A 204 4.52 15.62 4.75
CA GLY A 204 4.84 16.99 4.39
C GLY A 204 5.52 17.17 3.01
N GLU A 205 5.95 16.10 2.38
CA GLU A 205 6.43 16.11 1.00
C GLU A 205 5.26 16.10 0.01
N SER A 206 5.36 16.83 -1.09
CA SER A 206 4.39 16.72 -2.17
C SER A 206 4.69 15.52 -3.09
N ASN A 207 3.64 14.91 -3.63
CA ASN A 207 3.79 13.83 -4.63
C ASN A 207 4.60 14.27 -5.86
N GLU A 208 4.45 15.53 -6.26
CA GLU A 208 5.20 16.09 -7.38
C GLU A 208 6.69 16.18 -7.08
N ASN A 209 7.06 16.57 -5.86
CA ASN A 209 8.44 16.64 -5.42
C ASN A 209 9.09 15.26 -5.36
N ALA A 210 8.41 14.30 -4.72
CA ALA A 210 8.87 12.92 -4.64
C ALA A 210 9.10 12.30 -6.03
N ARG A 211 8.17 12.54 -6.96
CA ARG A 211 8.30 12.09 -8.34
C ARG A 211 9.50 12.73 -9.04
N LYS A 212 9.65 14.04 -8.92
CA LYS A 212 10.71 14.80 -9.59
C LYS A 212 12.12 14.43 -9.08
N GLU A 213 12.24 14.11 -7.79
CA GLU A 213 13.50 13.62 -7.24
C GLU A 213 13.85 12.21 -7.73
N PHE A 214 12.84 11.39 -7.99
CA PHE A 214 13.01 10.01 -8.43
C PHE A 214 13.29 9.90 -9.94
N GLU A 215 12.77 10.80 -10.78
CA GLU A 215 13.01 10.89 -12.24
C GLU A 215 14.40 11.47 -12.57
#